data_6334544466f96adeefaf052ef8880bd5
#
_entry.id   6334544466f96adeefaf052ef8880bd5
#
_cell.length_a   1.000
_cell.length_b   1.000
_cell.length_c   1.000
_cell.angle_alpha   90.00
_cell.angle_beta   90.00
_cell.angle_gamma   90.00
#
_symmetry.space_group_name_H-M   'P 1'
#
loop_
_entity.id
_entity.type
_entity.pdbx_description
1 polymer ?
#
loop_
_entity_poly.entity_id
_entity_poly.type
_entity_poly.pdbx_seq_one_letter_code
_entity_poly.pdbx_strand_id
1 'polypeptide(L)'
;MEKRTKRWGDRPDAYWIRDLDGLHAIMPHLMNKRTDAEVYVNMEFDVTETLRYIEEKNRGEDEYKTTLFHCILMAVAKTVYLRPDLNRYISGRRYYQRHEITLGFVAKKRFEDHSEEKLVVATAPEDWTLTAVTRQVVGKVHKARTEKSGGANGAMDILKIMPRWFLMLFFWGLKTLDFYGKVPAVLKEDDPNFASVFLTNLGSIQCPSVYHHLNNYGTNSIMIAIGTMHKAEKIAADGTRQVRDVVELGISGRVSTPMASLRLALS
;
A
#
# COMPACT_ATOMS: atom_id res chain seq x y z
N MET A 1 0.42 -4.44 -17.91
CA MET A 1 -0.80 -3.63 -18.17
C MET A 1 -0.73 -2.96 -19.55
N GLU A 2 -1.82 -2.97 -20.29
CA GLU A 2 -1.85 -2.48 -21.69
C GLU A 2 -1.63 -0.96 -21.76
N LYS A 3 -0.61 -0.52 -22.50
CA LYS A 3 -0.32 0.90 -22.74
C LYS A 3 -1.19 1.38 -23.89
N ARG A 4 -2.19 2.21 -23.62
CA ARG A 4 -2.99 2.87 -24.64
C ARG A 4 -2.59 4.34 -24.86
N THR A 5 -2.95 4.91 -25.98
CA THR A 5 -2.75 6.34 -26.25
C THR A 5 -3.52 7.19 -25.25
N LYS A 6 -2.87 8.23 -24.71
CA LYS A 6 -3.47 9.17 -23.76
C LYS A 6 -4.66 9.90 -24.38
N ARG A 7 -5.77 9.96 -23.66
CA ARG A 7 -7.00 10.67 -24.06
C ARG A 7 -7.27 11.85 -23.14
N TRP A 8 -8.13 12.76 -23.58
CA TRP A 8 -8.58 13.87 -22.75
C TRP A 8 -9.18 13.35 -21.44
N GLY A 9 -8.80 13.95 -20.30
CA GLY A 9 -9.23 13.52 -18.96
C GLY A 9 -8.41 12.41 -18.33
N ASP A 10 -7.48 11.78 -19.05
CA ASP A 10 -6.50 10.86 -18.45
C ASP A 10 -5.49 11.65 -17.62
N ARG A 11 -5.02 11.01 -16.53
CA ARG A 11 -4.00 11.57 -15.64
C ARG A 11 -2.60 11.12 -16.09
N PRO A 12 -1.53 11.75 -15.57
CA PRO A 12 -0.17 11.31 -15.87
C PRO A 12 0.10 9.87 -15.43
N ASP A 13 -0.53 9.42 -14.36
CA ASP A 13 -0.32 8.14 -13.67
C ASP A 13 -1.44 7.12 -13.93
N ALA A 14 -2.53 7.50 -14.66
CA ALA A 14 -3.68 6.61 -14.80
C ALA A 14 -4.60 6.97 -15.98
N TYR A 15 -5.32 5.98 -16.48
CA TYR A 15 -6.38 6.15 -17.47
C TYR A 15 -7.74 6.34 -16.82
N TRP A 16 -8.53 7.30 -17.31
CA TRP A 16 -9.93 7.44 -16.92
C TRP A 16 -10.77 6.26 -17.46
N ILE A 17 -11.46 5.54 -16.57
CA ILE A 17 -12.40 4.48 -16.93
C ILE A 17 -13.74 5.13 -17.24
N ARG A 18 -14.21 4.99 -18.47
CA ARG A 18 -15.44 5.63 -18.95
C ARG A 18 -16.61 4.67 -19.06
N ASP A 19 -16.31 3.39 -19.24
CA ASP A 19 -17.29 2.32 -19.34
C ASP A 19 -17.50 1.72 -17.97
N LEU A 20 -18.45 2.30 -17.23
CA LEU A 20 -18.88 1.89 -15.91
C LEU A 20 -20.36 1.64 -15.93
N ASP A 21 -20.81 0.60 -15.23
CA ASP A 21 -22.24 0.44 -14.96
C ASP A 21 -22.79 1.59 -14.10
N GLY A 22 -24.13 1.73 -14.12
CA GLY A 22 -24.80 2.85 -13.46
C GLY A 22 -24.52 2.95 -11.95
N LEU A 23 -24.39 1.82 -11.26
CA LEU A 23 -24.09 1.80 -9.82
C LEU A 23 -22.70 2.37 -9.53
N HIS A 24 -21.66 1.85 -10.21
CA HIS A 24 -20.28 2.34 -10.03
C HIS A 24 -20.13 3.80 -10.44
N ALA A 25 -20.84 4.24 -11.49
CA ALA A 25 -20.82 5.64 -11.91
C ALA A 25 -21.36 6.61 -10.84
N ILE A 26 -22.38 6.19 -10.09
CA ILE A 26 -23.06 7.02 -9.06
C ILE A 26 -22.32 6.97 -7.71
N MET A 27 -21.71 5.85 -7.34
CA MET A 27 -21.08 5.65 -6.02
C MET A 27 -20.13 6.80 -5.58
N PRO A 28 -19.27 7.38 -6.43
CA PRO A 28 -18.41 8.49 -6.03
C PRO A 28 -19.17 9.79 -5.70
N HIS A 29 -20.43 9.89 -6.09
CA HIS A 29 -21.30 11.01 -5.78
C HIS A 29 -22.08 10.81 -4.48
N LEU A 30 -22.40 9.55 -4.14
CA LEU A 30 -23.08 9.20 -2.90
C LEU A 30 -22.13 9.22 -1.70
N MET A 31 -20.91 8.72 -1.89
CA MET A 31 -19.87 8.63 -0.84
C MET A 31 -18.80 9.69 -1.08
N ASN A 32 -19.01 10.88 -0.55
CA ASN A 32 -18.18 12.06 -0.83
C ASN A 32 -16.80 12.01 -0.17
N LYS A 33 -16.69 11.40 1.01
CA LYS A 33 -15.43 11.21 1.73
C LYS A 33 -14.91 9.79 1.51
N ARG A 34 -13.61 9.63 1.56
CA ARG A 34 -12.98 8.32 1.41
C ARG A 34 -13.31 7.42 2.59
N THR A 35 -13.31 7.97 3.80
CA THR A 35 -13.68 7.30 5.05
C THR A 35 -15.13 6.78 5.07
N ASP A 36 -16.05 7.44 4.37
CA ASP A 36 -17.45 7.00 4.31
C ASP A 36 -17.64 5.77 3.39
N ALA A 37 -16.64 5.49 2.55
CA ALA A 37 -16.66 4.43 1.55
C ALA A 37 -15.71 3.27 1.88
N GLU A 38 -15.28 3.12 3.13
CA GLU A 38 -14.35 2.10 3.54
C GLU A 38 -15.04 0.77 3.87
N VAL A 39 -14.35 -0.30 3.52
CA VAL A 39 -14.71 -1.68 3.88
C VAL A 39 -13.49 -2.30 4.54
N TYR A 40 -13.72 -3.05 5.62
CA TYR A 40 -12.68 -3.66 6.42
C TYR A 40 -12.78 -5.18 6.35
N VAL A 41 -11.64 -5.83 6.17
CA VAL A 41 -11.55 -7.30 6.18
C VAL A 41 -10.33 -7.70 7.00
N ASN A 42 -10.50 -8.62 7.94
CA ASN A 42 -9.38 -9.28 8.61
C ASN A 42 -9.15 -10.65 7.97
N MET A 43 -7.89 -10.97 7.72
CA MET A 43 -7.49 -12.24 7.11
C MET A 43 -6.30 -12.82 7.87
N GLU A 44 -6.38 -14.10 8.20
CA GLU A 44 -5.30 -14.84 8.81
C GLU A 44 -4.64 -15.77 7.79
N PHE A 45 -3.34 -15.71 7.68
CA PHE A 45 -2.54 -16.51 6.75
C PHE A 45 -1.58 -17.43 7.51
N ASP A 46 -1.56 -18.71 7.13
CA ASP A 46 -0.53 -19.65 7.53
C ASP A 46 0.76 -19.33 6.76
N VAL A 47 1.79 -18.94 7.48
CA VAL A 47 3.09 -18.56 6.92
C VAL A 47 4.19 -19.56 7.25
N THR A 48 3.83 -20.74 7.80
CA THR A 48 4.79 -21.77 8.24
C THR A 48 5.74 -22.16 7.13
N GLU A 49 5.21 -22.50 5.95
CA GLU A 49 6.04 -22.91 4.81
C GLU A 49 6.82 -21.72 4.22
N THR A 50 6.22 -20.52 4.26
CA THR A 50 6.92 -19.29 3.84
C THR A 50 8.14 -19.02 4.71
N LEU A 51 8.03 -19.23 6.01
CA LEU A 51 9.16 -19.05 6.94
C LEU A 51 10.26 -20.06 6.68
N ARG A 52 9.93 -21.34 6.44
CA ARG A 52 10.92 -22.37 6.05
C ARG A 52 11.64 -21.98 4.76
N TYR A 53 10.90 -21.53 3.76
CA TYR A 53 11.48 -21.05 2.51
C TYR A 53 12.42 -19.85 2.74
N ILE A 54 12.04 -18.90 3.60
CA ILE A 54 12.87 -17.75 3.96
C ILE A 54 14.17 -18.19 4.64
N GLU A 55 14.08 -19.14 5.58
CA GLU A 55 15.26 -19.68 6.28
C GLU A 55 16.20 -20.36 5.30
N GLU A 56 15.69 -21.21 4.41
CA GLU A 56 16.48 -21.90 3.40
C GLU A 56 17.15 -20.90 2.43
N LYS A 57 16.37 -19.95 1.91
CA LYS A 57 16.87 -18.88 1.03
C LYS A 57 17.98 -18.06 1.69
N ASN A 58 17.81 -17.73 2.97
CA ASN A 58 18.77 -16.92 3.71
C ASN A 58 20.05 -17.64 4.14
N ARG A 59 20.14 -18.98 3.91
CA ARG A 59 21.40 -19.75 4.04
C ARG A 59 22.33 -19.51 2.84
N GLY A 60 21.78 -19.01 1.71
CA GLY A 60 22.58 -18.64 0.55
C GLY A 60 23.39 -17.35 0.77
N GLU A 61 24.22 -17.01 -0.22
CA GLU A 61 25.10 -15.82 -0.21
C GLU A 61 24.40 -14.55 -0.76
N ASP A 62 23.10 -14.43 -0.61
CA ASP A 62 22.38 -13.23 -1.03
C ASP A 62 22.89 -12.00 -0.25
N GLU A 63 23.09 -10.88 -0.94
CA GLU A 63 23.57 -9.60 -0.38
C GLU A 63 22.69 -9.11 0.80
N TYR A 64 21.37 -9.35 0.71
CA TYR A 64 20.42 -8.93 1.73
C TYR A 64 19.53 -10.11 2.16
N LYS A 65 19.29 -10.21 3.45
CA LYS A 65 18.39 -11.23 3.99
C LYS A 65 16.93 -10.92 3.66
N THR A 66 16.24 -11.92 3.14
CA THR A 66 14.79 -11.86 2.87
C THR A 66 14.03 -11.99 4.18
N THR A 67 12.92 -11.27 4.31
CA THR A 67 12.03 -11.32 5.47
C THR A 67 10.60 -11.59 5.05
N LEU A 68 9.71 -11.95 5.99
CA LEU A 68 8.29 -12.14 5.74
C LEU A 68 7.64 -10.88 5.10
N PHE A 69 8.09 -9.68 5.49
CA PHE A 69 7.60 -8.44 4.90
C PHE A 69 7.86 -8.37 3.39
N HIS A 70 9.04 -8.80 2.91
CA HIS A 70 9.35 -8.85 1.48
C HIS A 70 8.46 -9.84 0.73
N CYS A 71 8.16 -11.00 1.35
CA CYS A 71 7.24 -11.98 0.78
C CYS A 71 5.81 -11.42 0.68
N ILE A 72 5.32 -10.74 1.71
CA ILE A 72 4.01 -10.09 1.71
C ILE A 72 3.94 -9.00 0.63
N LEU A 73 4.96 -8.15 0.51
CA LEU A 73 5.03 -7.13 -0.56
C LEU A 73 4.92 -7.78 -1.96
N MET A 74 5.68 -8.86 -2.17
CA MET A 74 5.63 -9.59 -3.45
C MET A 74 4.26 -10.22 -3.70
N ALA A 75 3.66 -10.86 -2.68
CA ALA A 75 2.34 -11.46 -2.78
C ALA A 75 1.27 -10.43 -3.13
N VAL A 76 1.28 -9.27 -2.45
CA VAL A 76 0.38 -8.15 -2.74
C VAL A 76 0.57 -7.64 -4.16
N ALA A 77 1.81 -7.42 -4.62
CA ALA A 77 2.08 -7.00 -5.99
C ALA A 77 1.54 -7.99 -7.02
N LYS A 78 1.81 -9.29 -6.85
CA LYS A 78 1.30 -10.35 -7.73
C LYS A 78 -0.23 -10.40 -7.73
N THR A 79 -0.86 -10.26 -6.57
CA THR A 79 -2.32 -10.19 -6.43
C THR A 79 -2.91 -9.04 -7.28
N VAL A 80 -2.30 -7.86 -7.21
CA VAL A 80 -2.76 -6.69 -7.99
C VAL A 80 -2.52 -6.90 -9.51
N TYR A 81 -1.44 -7.60 -9.91
CA TYR A 81 -1.24 -7.98 -11.32
C TYR A 81 -2.30 -8.96 -11.80
N LEU A 82 -2.64 -9.98 -11.00
CA LEU A 82 -3.68 -10.96 -11.33
C LEU A 82 -5.09 -10.35 -11.33
N ARG A 83 -5.29 -9.27 -10.60
CA ARG A 83 -6.57 -8.57 -10.42
C ARG A 83 -6.37 -7.06 -10.66
N PRO A 84 -6.26 -6.60 -11.91
CA PRO A 84 -5.99 -5.19 -12.23
C PRO A 84 -7.00 -4.20 -11.65
N ASP A 85 -8.24 -4.65 -11.39
CA ASP A 85 -9.29 -3.83 -10.78
C ASP A 85 -8.91 -3.35 -9.36
N LEU A 86 -8.04 -4.06 -8.65
CA LEU A 86 -7.49 -3.63 -7.36
C LEU A 86 -6.58 -2.40 -7.51
N ASN A 87 -6.05 -2.15 -8.71
CA ASN A 87 -5.19 -1.00 -9.00
C ASN A 87 -5.99 0.21 -9.53
N ARG A 88 -7.26 0.31 -9.14
CA ARG A 88 -8.13 1.45 -9.46
C ARG A 88 -8.21 2.42 -8.29
N TYR A 89 -8.41 3.69 -8.61
CA TYR A 89 -8.71 4.70 -7.62
C TYR A 89 -9.78 5.68 -8.10
N ILE A 90 -10.37 6.40 -7.15
CA ILE A 90 -11.34 7.46 -7.43
C ILE A 90 -10.71 8.78 -7.04
N SER A 91 -10.71 9.74 -7.96
CA SER A 91 -10.38 11.13 -7.68
C SER A 91 -11.18 12.04 -8.60
N GLY A 92 -11.59 13.22 -8.12
CA GLY A 92 -12.49 14.08 -8.87
C GLY A 92 -13.80 13.42 -9.27
N ARG A 93 -14.30 12.47 -8.45
CA ARG A 93 -15.52 11.66 -8.68
C ARG A 93 -15.46 10.79 -9.94
N ARG A 94 -14.24 10.41 -10.40
CA ARG A 94 -14.01 9.56 -11.55
C ARG A 94 -13.14 8.38 -11.18
N TYR A 95 -13.38 7.23 -11.81
CA TYR A 95 -12.53 6.05 -11.67
C TYR A 95 -11.36 6.11 -12.63
N TYR A 96 -10.19 5.77 -12.11
CA TYR A 96 -8.95 5.71 -12.87
C TYR A 96 -8.28 4.36 -12.67
N GLN A 97 -7.73 3.80 -13.76
CA GLN A 97 -6.87 2.63 -13.76
C GLN A 97 -5.41 3.09 -13.78
N ARG A 98 -4.61 2.73 -12.78
CA ARG A 98 -3.18 3.10 -12.74
C ARG A 98 -2.40 2.39 -13.83
N HIS A 99 -1.31 3.06 -14.28
CA HIS A 99 -0.37 2.50 -15.25
C HIS A 99 0.59 1.51 -14.58
N GLU A 100 0.94 1.73 -13.34
CA GLU A 100 1.95 0.99 -12.57
C GLU A 100 1.39 0.56 -11.23
N ILE A 101 1.98 -0.48 -10.66
CA ILE A 101 1.72 -0.90 -9.29
C ILE A 101 2.78 -0.31 -8.39
N THR A 102 2.35 0.46 -7.41
CA THR A 102 3.22 1.07 -6.41
C THR A 102 2.82 0.63 -5.00
N LEU A 103 3.80 0.22 -4.22
CA LEU A 103 3.62 -0.20 -2.83
C LEU A 103 4.27 0.83 -1.92
N GLY A 104 3.45 1.49 -1.09
CA GLY A 104 3.89 2.44 -0.10
C GLY A 104 4.06 1.76 1.25
N PHE A 105 5.05 2.15 2.03
CA PHE A 105 5.22 1.70 3.40
C PHE A 105 6.01 2.72 4.23
N VAL A 106 6.00 2.52 5.55
CA VAL A 106 6.72 3.37 6.49
C VAL A 106 8.01 2.68 6.93
N ALA A 107 9.12 3.39 6.89
CA ALA A 107 10.40 2.95 7.42
C ALA A 107 10.78 3.80 8.64
N LYS A 108 11.00 3.18 9.80
CA LYS A 108 11.59 3.86 10.96
C LYS A 108 13.08 4.14 10.71
N LYS A 109 13.53 5.32 11.04
CA LYS A 109 14.96 5.71 10.93
C LYS A 109 15.82 4.91 11.90
N ARG A 110 15.32 4.67 13.12
CA ARG A 110 15.91 3.80 14.15
C ARG A 110 14.78 2.96 14.77
N PHE A 111 15.10 1.82 15.37
CA PHE A 111 14.16 1.01 16.14
C PHE A 111 14.06 1.51 17.58
N GLU A 112 13.63 2.77 17.74
CA GLU A 112 13.42 3.46 19.02
C GLU A 112 12.01 4.07 19.03
N ASP A 113 11.43 4.26 20.22
CA ASP A 113 10.02 4.67 20.37
C ASP A 113 9.71 6.05 19.75
N HIS A 114 10.65 6.97 19.74
CA HIS A 114 10.49 8.33 19.18
C HIS A 114 11.27 8.54 17.87
N SER A 115 11.61 7.47 17.17
CA SER A 115 12.37 7.59 15.92
C SER A 115 11.52 8.21 14.81
N GLU A 116 12.13 9.10 14.03
CA GLU A 116 11.51 9.64 12.81
C GLU A 116 11.09 8.53 11.86
N GLU A 117 9.87 8.65 11.36
CA GLU A 117 9.32 7.78 10.33
C GLU A 117 9.49 8.43 8.96
N LYS A 118 9.90 7.65 7.99
CA LYS A 118 10.04 8.08 6.60
C LYS A 118 9.10 7.29 5.72
N LEU A 119 8.45 8.02 4.84
CA LEU A 119 7.58 7.45 3.82
C LEU A 119 8.44 6.89 2.69
N VAL A 120 8.09 5.71 2.21
CA VAL A 120 8.78 5.01 1.12
C VAL A 120 7.76 4.47 0.14
N VAL A 121 8.02 4.65 -1.15
CA VAL A 121 7.20 4.07 -2.22
C VAL A 121 8.09 3.25 -3.14
N ALA A 122 7.74 1.99 -3.39
CA ALA A 122 8.42 1.09 -4.30
C ALA A 122 7.49 0.76 -5.50
N THR A 123 8.01 0.88 -6.71
CA THR A 123 7.32 0.40 -7.91
C THR A 123 7.58 -1.09 -8.07
N ALA A 124 6.52 -1.86 -8.29
CA ALA A 124 6.58 -3.30 -8.49
C ALA A 124 6.43 -3.62 -9.99
N PRO A 125 7.48 -4.00 -10.70
CA PRO A 125 7.37 -4.50 -12.08
C PRO A 125 6.74 -5.90 -12.11
N GLU A 126 6.25 -6.32 -13.27
CA GLU A 126 5.54 -7.60 -13.43
C GLU A 126 6.44 -8.82 -13.20
N ASP A 127 7.69 -8.70 -13.59
CA ASP A 127 8.75 -9.70 -13.46
C ASP A 127 9.48 -9.65 -12.11
N TRP A 128 8.91 -8.97 -11.12
CA TRP A 128 9.54 -8.76 -9.82
C TRP A 128 9.80 -10.10 -9.12
N THR A 129 11.07 -10.43 -8.91
CA THR A 129 11.51 -11.60 -8.15
C THR A 129 11.70 -11.24 -6.69
N LEU A 130 11.66 -12.24 -5.79
CA LEU A 130 11.82 -11.99 -4.36
C LEU A 130 13.18 -11.36 -4.00
N THR A 131 14.25 -11.77 -4.70
CA THR A 131 15.58 -11.15 -4.54
C THR A 131 15.58 -9.68 -4.98
N ALA A 132 14.90 -9.36 -6.10
CA ALA A 132 14.77 -7.98 -6.57
C ALA A 132 13.92 -7.13 -5.61
N VAL A 133 12.82 -7.69 -5.07
CA VAL A 133 12.01 -7.05 -4.00
C VAL A 133 12.91 -6.71 -2.81
N THR A 134 13.62 -7.70 -2.29
CA THR A 134 14.49 -7.53 -1.11
C THR A 134 15.52 -6.44 -1.35
N ARG A 135 16.23 -6.47 -2.47
CA ARG A 135 17.24 -5.46 -2.83
C ARG A 135 16.64 -4.06 -2.94
N GLN A 136 15.51 -3.92 -3.64
CA GLN A 136 14.86 -2.63 -3.83
C GLN A 136 14.35 -2.04 -2.52
N VAL A 137 13.70 -2.86 -1.68
CA VAL A 137 13.15 -2.40 -0.39
C VAL A 137 14.27 -2.00 0.55
N VAL A 138 15.31 -2.84 0.72
CA VAL A 138 16.45 -2.53 1.59
C VAL A 138 17.18 -1.29 1.09
N GLY A 139 17.41 -1.16 -0.22
CA GLY A 139 18.05 0.02 -0.82
C GLY A 139 17.25 1.30 -0.57
N LYS A 140 15.92 1.28 -0.76
CA LYS A 140 15.06 2.43 -0.48
C LYS A 140 15.00 2.79 1.01
N VAL A 141 14.93 1.79 1.90
CA VAL A 141 14.96 2.00 3.36
C VAL A 141 16.32 2.59 3.78
N HIS A 142 17.42 2.09 3.25
CA HIS A 142 18.74 2.63 3.51
C HIS A 142 18.84 4.09 3.05
N LYS A 143 18.39 4.38 1.83
CA LYS A 143 18.34 5.75 1.29
C LYS A 143 17.50 6.67 2.19
N ALA A 144 16.30 6.25 2.59
CA ALA A 144 15.42 7.02 3.46
C ALA A 144 16.04 7.30 4.84
N ARG A 145 16.91 6.42 5.35
CA ARG A 145 17.60 6.57 6.64
C ARG A 145 18.84 7.48 6.56
N THR A 146 19.55 7.49 5.44
CA THR A 146 20.86 8.15 5.30
C THR A 146 20.78 9.49 4.60
N GLU A 147 19.86 9.67 3.65
CA GLU A 147 19.76 10.89 2.86
C GLU A 147 18.87 11.95 3.51
N LYS A 148 19.10 13.22 3.11
CA LYS A 148 18.20 14.32 3.46
C LYS A 148 16.80 14.07 2.88
N SER A 149 15.78 14.47 3.62
CA SER A 149 14.41 14.34 3.19
C SER A 149 14.15 15.10 1.88
N GLY A 150 13.65 14.40 0.86
CA GLY A 150 13.18 14.96 -0.40
C GLY A 150 11.69 14.63 -0.62
N GLY A 151 11.10 15.05 -1.73
CA GLY A 151 9.71 14.74 -2.08
C GLY A 151 8.70 15.10 -0.99
N ALA A 152 7.78 14.18 -0.68
CA ALA A 152 6.77 14.35 0.37
C ALA A 152 7.40 14.49 1.76
N ASN A 153 8.47 13.74 2.06
CA ASN A 153 9.19 13.84 3.35
C ASN A 153 9.80 15.22 3.55
N GLY A 154 10.42 15.81 2.51
CA GLY A 154 10.98 17.16 2.57
C GLY A 154 9.91 18.23 2.72
N ALA A 155 8.76 18.08 2.06
CA ALA A 155 7.62 18.97 2.22
C ALA A 155 7.08 18.96 3.66
N MET A 156 6.97 17.78 4.29
CA MET A 156 6.55 17.66 5.69
C MET A 156 7.50 18.36 6.65
N ASP A 157 8.82 18.27 6.41
CA ASP A 157 9.81 18.95 7.24
C ASP A 157 9.68 20.47 7.19
N ILE A 158 9.27 21.03 6.06
CA ILE A 158 9.01 22.46 5.92
C ILE A 158 7.65 22.83 6.55
N LEU A 159 6.62 22.04 6.29
CA LEU A 159 5.26 22.33 6.75
C LEU A 159 5.13 22.33 8.28
N LYS A 160 5.93 21.49 9.00
CA LYS A 160 5.87 21.41 10.47
C LYS A 160 6.18 22.76 11.18
N ILE A 161 6.90 23.67 10.51
CA ILE A 161 7.24 24.99 11.07
C ILE A 161 6.28 26.10 10.66
N MET A 162 5.30 25.78 9.80
CA MET A 162 4.34 26.76 9.28
C MET A 162 3.19 27.03 10.27
N PRO A 163 2.65 28.25 10.33
CA PRO A 163 1.51 28.57 11.18
C PRO A 163 0.24 27.85 10.71
N ARG A 164 -0.67 27.57 11.65
CA ARG A 164 -1.87 26.77 11.42
C ARG A 164 -2.75 27.29 10.28
N TRP A 165 -2.95 28.60 10.17
CA TRP A 165 -3.76 29.19 9.10
C TRP A 165 -3.19 28.92 7.71
N PHE A 166 -1.84 28.94 7.59
CA PHE A 166 -1.16 28.61 6.35
C PHE A 166 -1.36 27.13 6.00
N LEU A 167 -1.21 26.22 6.97
CA LEU A 167 -1.45 24.79 6.75
C LEU A 167 -2.87 24.51 6.28
N MET A 168 -3.88 25.21 6.86
CA MET A 168 -5.27 25.07 6.42
C MET A 168 -5.45 25.49 4.96
N LEU A 169 -4.89 26.62 4.56
CA LEU A 169 -4.95 27.11 3.18
C LEU A 169 -4.17 26.20 2.22
N PHE A 170 -2.99 25.77 2.62
CA PHE A 170 -2.15 24.84 1.85
C PHE A 170 -2.88 23.51 1.57
N PHE A 171 -3.42 22.87 2.61
CA PHE A 171 -4.13 21.61 2.43
C PHE A 171 -5.47 21.76 1.72
N TRP A 172 -6.15 22.89 1.86
CA TRP A 172 -7.32 23.22 1.04
C TRP A 172 -6.95 23.32 -0.45
N GLY A 173 -5.91 24.05 -0.77
CA GLY A 173 -5.39 24.15 -2.14
C GLY A 173 -4.92 22.80 -2.70
N LEU A 174 -4.18 22.02 -1.89
CA LEU A 174 -3.69 20.70 -2.26
C LEU A 174 -4.83 19.72 -2.56
N LYS A 175 -5.89 19.69 -1.74
CA LYS A 175 -7.09 18.89 -1.98
C LYS A 175 -7.81 19.32 -3.26
N THR A 176 -7.85 20.61 -3.55
CA THR A 176 -8.42 21.13 -4.79
C THR A 176 -7.60 20.69 -6.00
N LEU A 177 -6.28 20.78 -5.92
CA LEU A 177 -5.39 20.28 -6.97
C LEU A 177 -5.51 18.76 -7.16
N ASP A 178 -5.65 17.99 -6.07
CA ASP A 178 -5.84 16.53 -6.13
C ASP A 178 -7.17 16.18 -6.82
N PHE A 179 -8.24 16.92 -6.51
CA PHE A 179 -9.54 16.74 -7.16
C PHE A 179 -9.42 16.85 -8.69
N TYR A 180 -8.67 17.82 -9.20
CA TYR A 180 -8.42 18.02 -10.62
C TYR A 180 -7.23 17.24 -11.19
N GLY A 181 -6.52 16.45 -10.38
CA GLY A 181 -5.35 15.67 -10.80
C GLY A 181 -4.09 16.49 -11.09
N LYS A 182 -4.00 17.69 -10.53
CA LYS A 182 -2.93 18.66 -10.79
C LYS A 182 -1.93 18.78 -9.63
N VAL A 183 -1.88 17.81 -8.71
CA VAL A 183 -0.87 17.79 -7.65
C VAL A 183 0.51 17.67 -8.28
N PRO A 184 1.47 18.54 -7.92
CA PRO A 184 2.85 18.48 -8.40
C PRO A 184 3.49 17.10 -8.14
N ALA A 185 4.27 16.60 -9.11
CA ALA A 185 4.92 15.29 -9.02
C ALA A 185 5.83 15.18 -7.78
N VAL A 186 6.55 16.25 -7.45
CA VAL A 186 7.42 16.32 -6.26
C VAL A 186 6.67 16.05 -4.94
N LEU A 187 5.41 16.49 -4.82
CA LEU A 187 4.59 16.23 -3.62
C LEU A 187 3.98 14.83 -3.60
N LYS A 188 4.00 14.11 -4.72
CA LYS A 188 3.56 12.71 -4.82
C LYS A 188 4.70 11.72 -4.64
N GLU A 189 5.93 12.17 -4.87
CA GLU A 189 7.13 11.35 -4.74
C GLU A 189 7.26 10.89 -3.29
N ASP A 190 7.43 9.60 -3.10
CA ASP A 190 7.52 8.92 -1.81
C ASP A 190 6.31 9.12 -0.87
N ASP A 191 5.17 9.66 -1.36
CA ASP A 191 3.95 9.73 -0.57
C ASP A 191 3.06 8.48 -0.79
N PRO A 192 2.95 7.58 0.22
CA PRO A 192 2.12 6.38 0.14
C PRO A 192 0.63 6.67 -0.09
N ASN A 193 0.17 7.90 0.18
CA ASN A 193 -1.21 8.30 -0.11
C ASN A 193 -1.52 8.29 -1.62
N PHE A 194 -0.49 8.28 -2.47
CA PHE A 194 -0.61 8.13 -3.92
C PHE A 194 -0.22 6.74 -4.43
N ALA A 195 0.20 5.82 -3.57
CA ALA A 195 0.53 4.44 -3.94
C ALA A 195 -0.73 3.61 -4.26
N SER A 196 -0.56 2.49 -4.95
CA SER A 196 -1.62 1.50 -5.20
C SER A 196 -2.10 0.88 -3.89
N VAL A 197 -1.15 0.40 -3.10
CA VAL A 197 -1.38 -0.20 -1.78
C VAL A 197 -0.43 0.43 -0.77
N PHE A 198 -0.93 0.76 0.41
CA PHE A 198 -0.12 1.21 1.53
C PHE A 198 -0.05 0.10 2.58
N LEU A 199 1.17 -0.29 2.95
CA LEU A 199 1.42 -1.33 3.94
C LEU A 199 2.06 -0.73 5.20
N THR A 200 1.61 -1.18 6.36
CA THR A 200 2.24 -0.89 7.66
C THR A 200 2.57 -2.20 8.36
N ASN A 201 3.79 -2.32 8.88
CA ASN A 201 4.25 -3.52 9.59
C ASN A 201 4.22 -3.28 11.11
N LEU A 202 3.10 -3.61 11.72
CA LEU A 202 2.88 -3.51 13.16
C LEU A 202 3.51 -4.68 13.93
N GLY A 203 3.76 -5.80 13.25
CA GLY A 203 4.49 -6.93 13.84
C GLY A 203 5.89 -6.57 14.32
N SER A 204 6.52 -5.55 13.70
CA SER A 204 7.84 -5.05 14.13
C SER A 204 7.83 -4.38 15.51
N ILE A 205 6.67 -3.99 16.01
CA ILE A 205 6.44 -3.39 17.33
C ILE A 205 5.54 -4.27 18.21
N GLN A 206 5.39 -5.56 17.86
CA GLN A 206 4.59 -6.56 18.57
C GLN A 206 3.12 -6.16 18.76
N CYS A 207 2.55 -5.41 17.80
CA CYS A 207 1.16 -5.01 17.82
C CYS A 207 0.31 -5.94 16.92
N PRO A 208 -0.91 -6.33 17.32
CA PRO A 208 -1.82 -7.10 16.48
C PRO A 208 -2.22 -6.31 15.22
N SER A 209 -2.85 -6.99 14.28
CA SER A 209 -3.40 -6.31 13.10
C SER A 209 -4.52 -5.35 13.52
N VAL A 210 -4.58 -4.21 12.85
CA VAL A 210 -5.61 -3.19 13.08
C VAL A 210 -6.20 -2.74 11.75
N TYR A 211 -7.40 -2.18 11.80
CA TYR A 211 -7.96 -1.47 10.66
C TYR A 211 -7.51 -0.02 10.69
N HIS A 212 -6.96 0.45 9.61
CA HIS A 212 -6.50 1.83 9.49
C HIS A 212 -7.30 2.56 8.41
N HIS A 213 -7.80 3.75 8.73
CA HIS A 213 -8.53 4.58 7.79
C HIS A 213 -7.65 5.05 6.63
N LEU A 214 -8.25 5.10 5.45
CA LEU A 214 -7.67 5.80 4.30
C LEU A 214 -7.73 7.32 4.56
N ASN A 215 -6.66 8.03 4.26
CA ASN A 215 -6.65 9.47 4.36
C ASN A 215 -7.64 10.10 3.37
N ASN A 216 -8.34 11.17 3.78
CA ASN A 216 -9.19 11.96 2.88
C ASN A 216 -8.39 12.83 1.88
N TYR A 217 -7.17 12.40 1.56
CA TYR A 217 -6.22 13.00 0.65
C TYR A 217 -5.49 11.89 -0.11
N GLY A 218 -5.13 12.16 -1.37
CA GLY A 218 -4.42 11.22 -2.24
C GLY A 218 -5.33 10.21 -2.94
N THR A 219 -4.72 9.21 -3.55
CA THR A 219 -5.39 8.24 -4.44
C THR A 219 -5.20 6.78 -4.00
N ASN A 220 -4.56 6.52 -2.86
CA ASN A 220 -4.44 5.19 -2.29
C ASN A 220 -5.84 4.56 -2.08
N SER A 221 -6.04 3.31 -2.46
CA SER A 221 -7.34 2.63 -2.38
C SER A 221 -7.35 1.43 -1.44
N ILE A 222 -6.18 0.94 -1.06
CA ILE A 222 -6.02 -0.24 -0.19
C ILE A 222 -4.94 0.07 0.83
N MET A 223 -5.23 -0.24 2.10
CA MET A 223 -4.27 -0.20 3.20
C MET A 223 -4.23 -1.55 3.89
N ILE A 224 -3.03 -2.05 4.16
CA ILE A 224 -2.80 -3.35 4.79
C ILE A 224 -1.96 -3.14 6.04
N ALA A 225 -2.51 -3.49 7.20
CA ALA A 225 -1.80 -3.53 8.46
C ALA A 225 -1.39 -4.98 8.75
N ILE A 226 -0.10 -5.24 8.79
CA ILE A 226 0.48 -6.56 9.07
C ILE A 226 0.67 -6.66 10.57
N GLY A 227 -0.07 -7.56 11.21
CA GLY A 227 0.00 -7.81 12.65
C GLY A 227 1.21 -8.65 13.06
N THR A 228 1.32 -8.88 14.36
CA THR A 228 2.33 -9.76 14.95
C THR A 228 2.07 -11.21 14.55
N MET A 229 3.12 -11.89 14.15
CA MET A 229 3.07 -13.33 13.92
C MET A 229 2.91 -14.07 15.26
N HIS A 230 2.04 -15.08 15.28
CA HIS A 230 1.81 -15.92 16.46
C HIS A 230 1.55 -17.37 16.05
N LYS A 231 1.55 -18.27 17.04
CA LYS A 231 1.23 -19.68 16.82
C LYS A 231 -0.26 -19.91 17.01
N ALA A 232 -0.88 -20.58 16.05
CA ALA A 232 -2.29 -21.00 16.12
C ALA A 232 -2.43 -22.49 15.88
N GLU A 233 -3.39 -23.12 16.56
CA GLU A 233 -3.79 -24.49 16.25
C GLU A 233 -4.71 -24.50 15.03
N LYS A 234 -4.34 -25.26 14.03
CA LYS A 234 -5.15 -25.52 12.83
C LYS A 234 -5.50 -27.01 12.75
N ILE A 235 -6.69 -27.32 12.33
CA ILE A 235 -7.11 -28.69 12.04
C ILE A 235 -6.81 -28.99 10.58
N ALA A 236 -5.93 -29.96 10.33
CA ALA A 236 -5.60 -30.42 8.99
C ALA A 236 -6.78 -31.20 8.38
N ALA A 237 -6.73 -31.44 7.07
CA ALA A 237 -7.79 -32.15 6.34
C ALA A 237 -8.04 -33.60 6.84
N ASP A 238 -7.03 -34.20 7.46
CA ASP A 238 -7.07 -35.53 8.09
C ASP A 238 -7.61 -35.51 9.54
N GLY A 239 -8.01 -34.34 10.06
CA GLY A 239 -8.49 -34.15 11.42
C GLY A 239 -7.39 -33.98 12.48
N THR A 240 -6.12 -34.00 12.11
CA THR A 240 -5.00 -33.80 13.05
C THR A 240 -4.87 -32.34 13.42
N ARG A 241 -4.51 -32.09 14.71
CA ARG A 241 -4.18 -30.74 15.17
C ARG A 241 -2.72 -30.43 14.87
N GLN A 242 -2.49 -29.32 14.22
CA GLN A 242 -1.16 -28.85 13.87
C GLN A 242 -0.97 -27.43 14.39
N VAL A 243 0.18 -27.16 15.00
CA VAL A 243 0.58 -25.80 15.38
C VAL A 243 1.22 -25.17 14.15
N ARG A 244 0.68 -24.03 13.74
CA ARG A 244 1.11 -23.27 12.58
C ARG A 244 1.52 -21.86 12.97
N ASP A 245 2.49 -21.31 12.28
CA ASP A 245 2.85 -19.91 12.39
C ASP A 245 1.90 -19.10 11.50
N VAL A 246 1.16 -18.17 12.08
CA VAL A 246 0.15 -17.39 11.40
C VAL A 246 0.41 -15.89 11.54
N VAL A 247 0.02 -15.13 10.52
CA VAL A 247 0.03 -13.68 10.53
C VAL A 247 -1.35 -13.17 10.16
N GLU A 248 -1.81 -12.16 10.89
CA GLU A 248 -3.05 -11.47 10.57
C GLU A 248 -2.80 -10.22 9.73
N LEU A 249 -3.62 -10.02 8.71
CA LEU A 249 -3.64 -8.81 7.89
C LEU A 249 -4.98 -8.09 8.10
N GLY A 250 -4.93 -6.90 8.69
CA GLY A 250 -6.05 -5.97 8.72
C GLY A 250 -6.07 -5.16 7.43
N ILE A 251 -7.07 -5.37 6.61
CA ILE A 251 -7.17 -4.77 5.28
C ILE A 251 -8.31 -3.76 5.28
N SER A 252 -7.99 -2.52 4.93
CA SER A 252 -8.95 -1.46 4.69
C SER A 252 -8.92 -1.11 3.21
N GLY A 253 -10.08 -1.05 2.60
CA GLY A 253 -10.18 -0.70 1.18
C GLY A 253 -11.43 0.10 0.89
N ARG A 254 -11.43 0.81 -0.23
CA ARG A 254 -12.61 1.56 -0.65
C ARG A 254 -13.67 0.59 -1.21
N VAL A 255 -14.95 0.83 -0.94
CA VAL A 255 -16.07 -0.01 -1.39
C VAL A 255 -16.09 -0.25 -2.92
N SER A 256 -15.52 0.68 -3.67
CA SER A 256 -15.32 0.55 -5.12
C SER A 256 -14.18 -0.40 -5.52
N THR A 257 -13.38 -0.85 -4.55
CA THR A 257 -12.33 -1.84 -4.76
C THR A 257 -12.94 -3.22 -4.55
N PRO A 258 -12.77 -4.18 -5.48
CA PRO A 258 -13.36 -5.50 -5.34
C PRO A 258 -12.65 -6.32 -4.24
N MET A 259 -12.99 -6.06 -2.97
CA MET A 259 -12.36 -6.68 -1.79
C MET A 259 -12.50 -8.21 -1.77
N ALA A 260 -13.59 -8.73 -2.35
CA ALA A 260 -13.77 -10.17 -2.53
C ALA A 260 -12.66 -10.76 -3.44
N SER A 261 -12.26 -10.01 -4.48
CA SER A 261 -11.15 -10.39 -5.37
C SER A 261 -9.80 -10.38 -4.66
N LEU A 262 -9.59 -9.45 -3.71
CA LEU A 262 -8.37 -9.42 -2.90
C LEU A 262 -8.28 -10.66 -2.01
N ARG A 263 -9.39 -11.05 -1.35
CA ARG A 263 -9.44 -12.26 -0.53
C ARG A 263 -9.10 -13.51 -1.34
N LEU A 264 -9.77 -13.70 -2.49
CA LEU A 264 -9.58 -14.88 -3.35
C LEU A 264 -8.17 -14.99 -3.96
N ALA A 265 -7.45 -13.89 -4.09
CA ALA A 265 -6.13 -13.88 -4.71
C ALA A 265 -4.98 -13.94 -3.69
N LEU A 266 -5.25 -13.69 -2.41
CA LEU A 266 -4.27 -13.82 -1.31
C LEU A 266 -4.38 -15.18 -0.60
N SER A 267 -5.49 -15.91 -0.73
CA SER A 267 -5.68 -17.27 -0.23
C SER A 267 -5.07 -18.31 -1.17
#